data_f992156bea95bc5cd06d6e7ab6bd8416
#
_entry.id   f992156bea95bc5cd06d6e7ab6bd8416
#
_cell.length_a   1.000
_cell.length_b   1.000
_cell.length_c   1.000
_cell.angle_alpha   90.00
_cell.angle_beta   90.00
_cell.angle_gamma   90.00
#
_symmetry.space_group_name_H-M   'P 1'
#
loop_
_entity.id
_entity.type
_entity.pdbx_description
1 polymer ?
#
loop_
_entity_poly.entity_id
_entity_poly.type
_entity_poly.pdbx_seq_one_letter_code
_entity_poly.pdbx_strand_id
1 'polypeptide(L)'
;ASRDAKAGQDYSGMYSFLKEGEFVQVSVEDEGRVTGFVSRYGEGESDKGAFLDQFFRSGNLDGAKLTFVTETVHGVWFEFRGTVERGEGKNAGDEAYYVLRGTLTQSATDSNKKVSSHSSEVVLKMFPQEAAPSPQVRN
;
A
#
# COMPACT_ATOMS: atom_id res chain seq x y z
N ALA A 1 16.87 -3.56 17.59
CA ALA A 1 16.62 -2.23 17.66
C ALA A 1 17.02 -1.49 16.43
N SER A 2 18.26 -0.97 16.35
CA SER A 2 18.56 -0.17 15.15
C SER A 2 18.52 -1.01 13.89
N ARG A 3 18.85 -2.28 14.00
CA ARG A 3 18.80 -3.17 12.84
C ARG A 3 17.36 -3.34 12.36
N ASP A 4 16.43 -3.52 13.30
CA ASP A 4 15.05 -3.72 12.92
C ASP A 4 14.46 -2.45 12.31
N ALA A 5 14.79 -1.31 12.86
CA ALA A 5 14.32 -0.05 12.31
C ALA A 5 14.86 0.14 10.90
N LYS A 6 16.11 -0.21 10.69
CA LYS A 6 16.71 -0.06 9.38
C LYS A 6 16.07 -1.01 8.37
N ALA A 7 15.84 -2.24 8.78
CA ALA A 7 15.19 -3.21 7.90
C ALA A 7 13.77 -2.74 7.56
N GLY A 8 13.06 -2.18 8.55
CA GLY A 8 11.73 -1.68 8.32
C GLY A 8 11.71 -0.53 7.34
N GLN A 9 12.72 0.32 7.40
CA GLN A 9 12.79 1.45 6.46
C GLN A 9 12.96 0.98 5.03
N ASP A 10 13.62 -0.16 4.83
CA ASP A 10 13.80 -0.70 3.49
C ASP A 10 12.48 -1.11 2.85
N TYR A 11 11.45 -1.33 3.64
CA TYR A 11 10.14 -1.72 3.09
C TYR A 11 9.32 -0.53 2.62
N SER A 12 9.74 0.68 2.93
CA SER A 12 9.01 1.86 2.50
C SER A 12 9.06 2.00 0.99
N GLY A 13 7.97 2.43 0.41
CA GLY A 13 7.91 2.64 -1.03
C GLY A 13 6.51 2.51 -1.55
N MET A 14 6.40 2.46 -2.86
CA MET A 14 5.13 2.33 -3.54
C MET A 14 4.97 0.91 -4.04
N TYR A 15 3.79 0.37 -3.86
CA TYR A 15 3.47 -0.99 -4.27
C TYR A 15 2.23 -0.93 -5.15
N SER A 16 2.10 -1.88 -6.07
CA SER A 16 0.89 -1.97 -6.89
C SER A 16 -0.31 -2.25 -6.00
N PHE A 17 -1.49 -1.92 -6.52
CA PHE A 17 -2.71 -2.19 -5.77
C PHE A 17 -3.57 -3.13 -6.62
N LEU A 18 -4.87 -2.87 -6.74
CA LEU A 18 -5.77 -3.83 -7.37
C LEU A 18 -5.81 -3.70 -8.89
N LYS A 19 -5.85 -2.50 -9.40
CA LYS A 19 -5.95 -2.27 -10.83
C LYS A 19 -4.72 -1.55 -11.32
N GLU A 20 -4.43 -1.71 -12.60
CA GLU A 20 -3.31 -1.01 -13.19
C GLU A 20 -3.50 0.49 -12.98
N GLY A 21 -2.44 1.15 -12.53
CA GLY A 21 -2.49 2.57 -12.23
C GLY A 21 -2.77 2.88 -10.78
N GLU A 22 -3.32 1.94 -10.04
CA GLU A 22 -3.53 2.13 -8.61
C GLU A 22 -2.26 1.74 -7.86
N PHE A 23 -2.08 2.33 -6.68
CA PHE A 23 -0.92 1.99 -5.88
C PHE A 23 -1.17 2.30 -4.42
N VAL A 24 -0.32 1.74 -3.57
CA VAL A 24 -0.31 2.07 -2.16
C VAL A 24 1.10 2.55 -1.80
N GLN A 25 1.15 3.68 -1.11
CA GLN A 25 2.41 4.24 -0.62
C GLN A 25 2.54 3.83 0.84
N VAL A 26 3.65 3.20 1.17
CA VAL A 26 3.92 2.72 2.52
C VAL A 26 5.15 3.45 3.03
N SER A 27 5.04 4.03 4.22
CA SER A 27 6.18 4.69 4.89
C SER A 27 6.30 4.09 6.27
N VAL A 28 7.42 3.44 6.53
CA VAL A 28 7.67 2.82 7.82
C VAL A 28 8.39 3.84 8.69
N GLU A 29 7.76 4.16 9.82
CA GLU A 29 8.26 5.16 10.75
C GLU A 29 8.86 4.48 11.96
N ASP A 30 9.25 5.25 12.94
CA ASP A 30 9.86 4.72 14.15
C ASP A 30 8.89 3.79 14.87
N GLU A 31 9.45 2.77 15.50
CA GLU A 31 8.70 1.86 16.38
C GLU A 31 7.63 1.08 15.65
N GLY A 32 7.83 0.86 14.36
CA GLY A 32 6.90 0.03 13.61
C GLY A 32 5.63 0.71 13.18
N ARG A 33 5.51 2.02 13.41
CA ARG A 33 4.36 2.74 12.94
C ARG A 33 4.45 2.89 11.42
N VAL A 34 3.34 2.66 10.74
CA VAL A 34 3.30 2.75 9.29
C VAL A 34 2.27 3.79 8.90
N THR A 35 2.67 4.69 8.01
CA THR A 35 1.79 5.69 7.45
C THR A 35 1.77 5.52 5.95
N GLY A 36 0.82 6.17 5.30
CA GLY A 36 0.75 6.12 3.85
C GLY A 36 -0.66 6.27 3.37
N PHE A 37 -0.86 5.87 2.12
CA PHE A 37 -2.18 6.02 1.53
C PHE A 37 -2.31 5.07 0.35
N VAL A 38 -3.57 4.79 0.00
CA VAL A 38 -3.95 4.04 -1.19
C VAL A 38 -4.48 5.04 -2.21
N SER A 39 -3.99 4.95 -3.43
CA SER A 39 -4.50 5.75 -4.55
C SER A 39 -5.24 4.81 -5.47
N ARG A 40 -6.52 5.03 -5.64
CA ARG A 40 -7.38 4.12 -6.39
C ARG A 40 -8.39 4.88 -7.22
N TYR A 41 -8.90 4.19 -8.22
CA TYR A 41 -9.97 4.75 -9.03
C TYR A 41 -11.28 4.64 -8.26
N GLY A 42 -12.12 5.66 -8.40
CA GLY A 42 -13.43 5.63 -7.79
C GLY A 42 -14.34 4.62 -8.46
N GLU A 43 -15.31 4.13 -7.69
CA GLU A 43 -16.33 3.23 -8.20
C GLU A 43 -17.67 3.95 -8.12
N GLY A 44 -18.60 3.55 -8.94
CA GLY A 44 -19.89 4.19 -8.94
C GLY A 44 -19.91 5.33 -9.96
N GLU A 45 -21.12 5.73 -10.29
CA GLU A 45 -21.31 6.68 -11.37
C GLU A 45 -20.70 8.05 -11.08
N SER A 46 -20.86 8.51 -9.86
CA SER A 46 -20.39 9.86 -9.52
C SER A 46 -18.89 9.94 -9.42
N ASP A 47 -18.22 8.79 -9.22
CA ASP A 47 -16.77 8.77 -9.06
C ASP A 47 -16.05 8.25 -10.29
N LYS A 48 -16.77 7.96 -11.34
CA LYS A 48 -16.19 7.34 -12.52
C LYS A 48 -15.09 8.25 -13.07
N GLY A 49 -13.91 7.67 -13.21
CA GLY A 49 -12.77 8.42 -13.70
C GLY A 49 -12.03 9.22 -12.65
N ALA A 50 -12.55 9.31 -11.45
CA ALA A 50 -11.85 10.02 -10.39
C ALA A 50 -10.78 9.12 -9.77
N PHE A 51 -9.69 9.74 -9.34
CA PHE A 51 -8.61 9.04 -8.66
C PHE A 51 -8.61 9.54 -7.22
N LEU A 52 -8.78 8.62 -6.27
CA LEU A 52 -9.03 8.97 -4.88
C LEU A 52 -7.88 8.51 -4.02
N ASP A 53 -7.41 9.36 -3.13
CA ASP A 53 -6.38 9.03 -2.16
C ASP A 53 -7.05 8.73 -0.83
N GLN A 54 -6.69 7.61 -0.23
CA GLN A 54 -7.20 7.21 1.08
C GLN A 54 -6.03 6.98 2.01
N PHE A 55 -5.89 7.85 3.00
CA PHE A 55 -4.77 7.76 3.92
C PHE A 55 -5.01 6.68 4.96
N PHE A 56 -3.92 6.13 5.48
CA PHE A 56 -4.03 5.13 6.54
C PHE A 56 -4.54 5.81 7.80
N ARG A 57 -5.56 5.21 8.39
CA ARG A 57 -5.99 5.59 9.73
C ARG A 57 -5.06 4.97 10.76
N SER A 58 -4.56 3.78 10.47
CA SER A 58 -3.59 3.12 11.31
C SER A 58 -2.75 2.18 10.47
N GLY A 59 -1.54 1.92 10.91
CA GLY A 59 -0.67 0.98 10.25
C GLY A 59 0.42 0.55 11.19
N ASN A 60 0.86 -0.69 11.05
CA ASN A 60 1.84 -1.26 11.94
C ASN A 60 2.69 -2.30 11.22
N LEU A 61 3.97 -2.30 11.54
CA LEU A 61 4.91 -3.31 11.05
C LEU A 61 5.56 -3.95 12.26
N ASP A 62 5.44 -5.27 12.37
CA ASP A 62 6.04 -6.05 13.43
C ASP A 62 6.89 -7.11 12.77
N GLY A 63 8.21 -6.89 12.75
CA GLY A 63 9.09 -7.73 11.95
C GLY A 63 8.77 -7.56 10.50
N ALA A 64 8.23 -8.60 9.87
CA ALA A 64 7.79 -8.51 8.49
C ALA A 64 6.27 -8.50 8.36
N LYS A 65 5.55 -8.52 9.49
CA LYS A 65 4.08 -8.51 9.44
C LYS A 65 3.59 -7.09 9.31
N LEU A 66 2.87 -6.83 8.26
CA LEU A 66 2.36 -5.49 7.95
C LEU A 66 0.86 -5.50 7.99
N THR A 67 0.29 -4.54 8.71
CA THR A 67 -1.15 -4.32 8.71
C THR A 67 -1.40 -2.84 8.49
N PHE A 68 -2.50 -2.52 7.82
CA PHE A 68 -2.94 -1.13 7.78
C PHE A 68 -4.45 -1.11 7.55
N VAL A 69 -5.05 -0.02 7.96
CA VAL A 69 -6.47 0.26 7.74
C VAL A 69 -6.56 1.69 7.24
N THR A 70 -7.28 1.90 6.15
CA THR A 70 -7.43 3.25 5.60
C THR A 70 -8.61 3.96 6.23
N GLU A 71 -8.64 5.26 6.05
CA GLU A 71 -9.83 6.03 6.33
C GLU A 71 -10.90 5.64 5.31
N THR A 72 -12.12 6.03 5.60
CA THR A 72 -13.24 5.77 4.71
C THR A 72 -13.38 6.93 3.74
N VAL A 73 -13.38 6.62 2.46
CA VAL A 73 -13.56 7.62 1.41
C VAL A 73 -14.70 7.13 0.52
N HIS A 74 -15.74 7.94 0.38
CA HIS A 74 -16.92 7.62 -0.40
C HIS A 74 -17.50 6.27 0.03
N GLY A 75 -17.52 6.04 1.34
CA GLY A 75 -18.14 4.84 1.91
C GLY A 75 -17.30 3.59 1.83
N VAL A 76 -16.07 3.68 1.35
CA VAL A 76 -15.21 2.50 1.13
C VAL A 76 -13.95 2.63 1.97
N TRP A 77 -13.53 1.51 2.58
CA TRP A 77 -12.24 1.48 3.26
C TRP A 77 -11.59 0.12 3.03
N PHE A 78 -10.28 0.06 3.28
CA PHE A 78 -9.49 -1.14 3.06
C PHE A 78 -8.74 -1.51 4.32
N GLU A 79 -8.56 -2.80 4.51
CA GLU A 79 -7.72 -3.32 5.57
C GLU A 79 -6.81 -4.39 4.96
N PHE A 80 -5.52 -4.28 5.22
CA PHE A 80 -4.54 -5.24 4.74
C PHE A 80 -3.88 -5.92 5.92
N ARG A 81 -3.70 -7.24 5.83
CA ARG A 81 -2.96 -8.03 6.78
C ARG A 81 -2.09 -9.00 6.02
N GLY A 82 -0.80 -8.88 6.17
CA GLY A 82 0.08 -9.77 5.45
C GLY A 82 1.51 -9.62 5.88
N THR A 83 2.41 -10.03 5.00
CA THR A 83 3.83 -9.96 5.28
C THR A 83 4.53 -9.28 4.13
N VAL A 84 5.69 -8.69 4.45
CA VAL A 84 6.59 -8.16 3.44
C VAL A 84 7.57 -9.26 3.13
N GLU A 85 7.70 -9.62 1.85
CA GLU A 85 8.56 -10.70 1.42
C GLU A 85 9.44 -10.23 0.27
N ARG A 86 10.55 -10.94 0.06
CA ARG A 86 11.34 -10.69 -1.14
C ARG A 86 10.59 -11.25 -2.33
N GLY A 87 10.56 -10.47 -3.40
CA GLY A 87 9.92 -10.87 -4.63
C GLY A 87 10.95 -11.22 -5.69
N GLU A 88 10.59 -10.99 -6.95
CA GLU A 88 11.43 -11.41 -8.06
C GLU A 88 12.57 -10.46 -8.35
N GLY A 89 12.50 -9.23 -7.88
CA GLY A 89 13.56 -8.26 -8.13
C GLY A 89 14.85 -8.72 -7.50
N LYS A 90 15.95 -8.64 -8.23
CA LYS A 90 17.23 -9.14 -7.75
C LYS A 90 17.99 -8.10 -6.95
N ASN A 91 17.86 -6.85 -7.34
CA ASN A 91 18.59 -5.77 -6.69
C ASN A 91 17.62 -4.78 -6.11
N ALA A 92 18.02 -4.14 -5.01
CA ALA A 92 17.20 -3.11 -4.43
C ALA A 92 16.91 -2.07 -5.51
N GLY A 93 15.66 -1.65 -5.60
CA GLY A 93 15.23 -0.73 -6.63
C GLY A 93 14.63 -1.41 -7.84
N ASP A 94 14.76 -2.71 -7.96
CA ASP A 94 14.12 -3.43 -9.05
C ASP A 94 12.63 -3.60 -8.75
N GLU A 95 11.85 -3.75 -9.80
CA GLU A 95 10.43 -4.06 -9.63
C GLU A 95 10.29 -5.34 -8.83
N ALA A 96 9.37 -5.33 -7.88
CA ALA A 96 9.07 -6.49 -7.04
C ALA A 96 10.27 -6.95 -6.22
N TYR A 97 11.16 -6.04 -5.86
CA TYR A 97 12.22 -6.38 -4.91
C TYR A 97 11.59 -6.83 -3.60
N TYR A 98 10.56 -6.12 -3.14
CA TYR A 98 9.70 -6.56 -2.07
C TYR A 98 8.28 -6.69 -2.59
N VAL A 99 7.52 -7.58 -1.98
CA VAL A 99 6.09 -7.70 -2.25
C VAL A 99 5.36 -7.74 -0.92
N LEU A 100 4.12 -7.28 -0.93
CA LEU A 100 3.22 -7.40 0.21
C LEU A 100 2.27 -8.54 -0.12
N ARG A 101 2.34 -9.61 0.65
CA ARG A 101 1.52 -10.80 0.40
C ARG A 101 0.58 -11.00 1.56
N GLY A 102 -0.68 -11.07 1.30
CA GLY A 102 -1.64 -11.26 2.37
C GLY A 102 -3.06 -11.10 1.92
N THR A 103 -3.90 -10.74 2.87
CA THR A 103 -5.33 -10.61 2.66
C THR A 103 -5.72 -9.15 2.66
N LEU A 104 -6.40 -8.73 1.62
CA LEU A 104 -6.95 -7.38 1.53
C LEU A 104 -8.45 -7.48 1.65
N THR A 105 -9.01 -6.74 2.59
CA THR A 105 -10.45 -6.68 2.79
C THR A 105 -10.94 -5.31 2.37
N GLN A 106 -11.87 -5.28 1.43
CA GLN A 106 -12.52 -4.06 1.01
C GLN A 106 -13.90 -4.04 1.61
N SER A 107 -14.22 -2.97 2.30
CA SER A 107 -15.52 -2.82 2.96
C SER A 107 -16.20 -1.58 2.40
N ALA A 108 -17.52 -1.65 2.33
CA ALA A 108 -18.28 -0.52 1.81
C ALA A 108 -19.56 -0.37 2.60
N THR A 109 -19.96 0.87 2.77
CA THR A 109 -21.23 1.22 3.42
C THR A 109 -22.14 1.79 2.36
N ASP A 110 -23.36 1.24 2.24
CA ASP A 110 -24.31 1.73 1.27
C ASP A 110 -25.17 2.85 1.87
N SER A 111 -26.13 3.33 1.09
CA SER A 111 -26.96 4.46 1.51
C SER A 111 -27.83 4.10 2.70
N ASN A 112 -28.05 2.82 2.95
CA ASN A 112 -28.82 2.36 4.10
C ASN A 112 -27.93 2.07 5.29
N LYS A 113 -26.64 2.45 5.20
CA LYS A 113 -25.64 2.23 6.25
C LYS A 113 -25.36 0.75 6.46
N LYS A 114 -25.68 -0.07 5.47
CA LYS A 114 -25.36 -1.47 5.55
C LYS A 114 -23.94 -1.69 5.06
N VAL A 115 -23.16 -2.43 5.85
CA VAL A 115 -21.75 -2.67 5.54
C VAL A 115 -21.64 -4.02 4.86
N SER A 116 -20.88 -4.05 3.78
CA SER A 116 -20.51 -5.30 3.13
C SER A 116 -19.00 -5.34 3.01
N SER A 117 -18.46 -6.54 3.09
CA SER A 117 -17.02 -6.73 3.05
C SER A 117 -16.65 -7.86 2.12
N HIS A 118 -15.50 -7.71 1.49
CA HIS A 118 -15.02 -8.68 0.53
C HIS A 118 -13.52 -8.81 0.72
N SER A 119 -13.04 -10.02 0.97
CA SER A 119 -11.63 -10.28 1.20
C SER A 119 -11.05 -11.10 0.08
N SER A 120 -9.82 -10.81 -0.29
CA SER A 120 -9.11 -11.58 -1.30
C SER A 120 -7.64 -11.63 -0.95
N GLU A 121 -6.99 -12.68 -1.45
CA GLU A 121 -5.53 -12.79 -1.31
C GLU A 121 -4.89 -11.97 -2.39
N VAL A 122 -3.89 -11.19 -2.00
CA VAL A 122 -3.23 -10.30 -2.94
C VAL A 122 -1.72 -10.39 -2.79
N VAL A 123 -1.04 -10.04 -3.85
CA VAL A 123 0.40 -9.84 -3.84
C VAL A 123 0.62 -8.47 -4.47
N LEU A 124 1.05 -7.52 -3.66
CA LEU A 124 1.26 -6.15 -4.13
C LEU A 124 2.76 -5.96 -4.33
N LYS A 125 3.15 -5.60 -5.54
CA LYS A 125 4.55 -5.59 -5.93
C LYS A 125 5.12 -4.19 -5.85
N MET A 126 6.31 -4.08 -5.27
CA MET A 126 6.98 -2.80 -5.18
C MET A 126 7.27 -2.27 -6.59
N PHE A 127 7.00 -1.01 -6.81
CA PHE A 127 7.32 -0.36 -8.07
C PHE A 127 8.83 -0.22 -8.20
N PRO A 128 9.37 -0.26 -9.42
CA PRO A 128 10.78 -0.03 -9.59
C PRO A 128 11.13 1.37 -9.12
N GLN A 129 12.24 1.49 -8.41
CA GLN A 129 12.69 2.79 -7.97
C GLN A 129 13.59 3.34 -9.04
N GLU A 130 13.21 4.49 -9.54
CA GLU A 130 14.00 5.12 -10.52
C GLU A 130 15.31 5.45 -9.90
N ALA A 131 16.32 4.98 -10.47
CA ALA A 131 17.57 5.45 -10.05
C ALA A 131 17.45 6.93 -10.23
N ALA A 132 17.70 7.59 -9.19
CA ALA A 132 17.61 8.93 -9.16
C ALA A 132 17.87 9.48 -10.49
N PRO A 133 17.05 9.89 -10.98
CA PRO A 133 17.20 10.29 -12.25
C PRO A 133 18.16 11.39 -12.34
N SER A 134 18.39 11.19 -12.32
CA SER A 134 18.93 11.77 -12.40
C SER A 134 18.85 12.94 -12.54
N PRO A 135 18.73 13.28 -12.20
CA PRO A 135 18.70 14.20 -12.32
C PRO A 135 19.53 14.68 -12.73
N GLN A 136 19.66 14.41 -12.63
CA GLN A 136 20.35 14.72 -12.87
C GLN A 136 20.56 15.03 -13.87
N VAL A 137 20.30 14.99 -14.17
CA VAL A 137 20.46 15.20 -15.13
C VAL A 137 20.27 16.28 -15.58
N ARG A 138 20.26 16.59 -15.41
CA ARG A 138 20.18 17.45 -15.63
C ARG A 138 20.80 18.15 -15.76
N ASN A 139 21.06 18.19 -15.73
CA ASN A 139 21.63 18.78 -15.74
C ASN A 139 21.83 19.34 -16.06
#